data_c58462b836cde7dfd0e5e8b5c21f9e50
#
_entry.id   c58462b836cde7dfd0e5e8b5c21f9e50
#
_cell.length_a   1.000
_cell.length_b   1.000
_cell.length_c   1.000
_cell.angle_alpha   90.00
_cell.angle_beta   90.00
_cell.angle_gamma   90.00
#
_symmetry.space_group_name_H-M   'P 1'
#
loop_
_entity.id
_entity.type
_entity.pdbx_description
1 polymer ?
#
loop_
_entity_poly.entity_id
_entity_poly.type
_entity_poly.pdbx_seq_one_letter_code
_entity_poly.pdbx_strand_id
1 'polypeptide(L)'
;GKEIHCSDKGLADNLVAFGTARYQTDDTDRIFDYAKQLYLNSLGIRAGGSAALDICRVASGANGVYIELMLQPWDYAAASLIVMEAGGFISSAEGGILTLDKPCSVLAAGRQCWKEAVKLLGE
;
A
#
# COMPACT_ATOMS: atom_id res chain seq x y z
N GLY A 1 22.51 -6.96 10.96
CA GLY A 1 21.90 -6.88 9.64
C GLY A 1 21.82 -5.46 9.13
N LYS A 2 21.46 -5.29 7.89
CA LYS A 2 21.26 -3.96 7.32
C LYS A 2 19.92 -3.40 7.77
N GLU A 3 19.91 -2.13 8.10
CA GLU A 3 18.66 -1.43 8.31
C GLU A 3 17.88 -1.39 7.00
N ILE A 4 16.57 -1.56 7.10
CA ILE A 4 15.69 -1.39 5.94
C ILE A 4 15.01 -0.03 6.01
N HIS A 5 14.79 0.55 4.83
CA HIS A 5 14.12 1.83 4.72
C HIS A 5 13.13 1.80 3.58
N CYS A 6 12.00 2.44 3.77
CA CYS A 6 11.07 2.71 2.68
C CYS A 6 11.76 3.62 1.65
N SER A 7 11.28 3.56 0.40
CA SER A 7 11.74 4.46 -0.63
C SER A 7 11.44 5.92 -0.23
N ASP A 8 12.40 6.80 -0.41
CA ASP A 8 12.23 8.25 -0.21
C ASP A 8 11.85 8.98 -1.50
N LYS A 9 11.77 8.24 -2.60
CA LYS A 9 11.39 8.79 -3.90
C LYS A 9 9.89 8.88 -4.05
N GLY A 10 9.44 9.62 -5.05
CA GLY A 10 8.03 9.73 -5.37
C GLY A 10 7.50 8.56 -6.17
N LEU A 11 6.21 8.61 -6.45
CA LEU A 11 5.48 7.56 -7.12
C LEU A 11 6.04 7.25 -8.51
N ALA A 12 6.45 8.27 -9.25
CA ALA A 12 6.97 8.12 -10.61
C ALA A 12 8.23 7.25 -10.66
N ASP A 13 8.97 7.14 -9.58
CA ASP A 13 10.22 6.40 -9.50
C ASP A 13 10.08 5.07 -8.76
N ASN A 14 8.86 4.61 -8.55
CA ASN A 14 8.59 3.42 -7.76
C ASN A 14 7.62 2.46 -8.45
N LEU A 15 7.72 1.19 -8.06
CA LEU A 15 6.72 0.18 -8.41
C LEU A 15 5.60 0.19 -7.38
N VAL A 16 4.40 -0.14 -7.83
CA VAL A 16 3.21 -0.26 -7.00
C VAL A 16 2.79 -1.72 -6.94
N ALA A 17 2.46 -2.20 -5.75
CA ALA A 17 1.86 -3.51 -5.58
C ALA A 17 0.42 -3.35 -5.09
N PHE A 18 -0.45 -4.27 -5.50
CA PHE A 18 -1.84 -4.28 -5.03
C PHE A 18 -2.29 -5.71 -4.75
N GLY A 19 -3.22 -5.84 -3.81
CA GLY A 19 -3.82 -7.12 -3.46
C GLY A 19 -5.23 -7.20 -4.02
N THR A 20 -5.59 -8.40 -4.51
CA THR A 20 -6.92 -8.69 -5.02
C THR A 20 -7.50 -9.85 -4.23
N ALA A 21 -7.99 -9.57 -3.03
CA ALA A 21 -8.78 -10.57 -2.31
C ALA A 21 -10.06 -10.85 -3.10
N ARG A 22 -10.79 -11.88 -2.73
CA ARG A 22 -12.08 -12.15 -3.38
C ARG A 22 -13.10 -11.11 -2.90
N TYR A 23 -13.14 -10.01 -3.60
CA TYR A 23 -14.05 -8.93 -3.29
C TYR A 23 -15.43 -9.14 -3.90
N GLN A 24 -16.41 -8.47 -3.35
CA GLN A 24 -17.66 -8.21 -4.05
C GLN A 24 -17.36 -7.37 -5.30
N THR A 25 -18.27 -7.40 -6.28
CA THR A 25 -18.05 -6.76 -7.59
C THR A 25 -17.63 -5.29 -7.49
N ASP A 26 -18.26 -4.54 -6.60
CA ASP A 26 -17.95 -3.11 -6.43
C ASP A 26 -16.54 -2.88 -5.93
N ASP A 27 -16.07 -3.70 -4.99
CA ASP A 27 -14.70 -3.59 -4.48
C ASP A 27 -13.67 -4.02 -5.52
N THR A 28 -14.01 -5.00 -6.36
CA THR A 28 -13.15 -5.41 -7.46
C THR A 28 -12.95 -4.25 -8.42
N ASP A 29 -14.01 -3.56 -8.80
CA ASP A 29 -13.92 -2.40 -9.69
C ASP A 29 -13.10 -1.29 -9.04
N ARG A 30 -13.30 -1.04 -7.75
CA ARG A 30 -12.55 -0.01 -7.02
C ARG A 30 -11.05 -0.30 -6.98
N ILE A 31 -10.65 -1.54 -6.66
CA ILE A 31 -9.22 -1.84 -6.57
C ILE A 31 -8.54 -1.72 -7.93
N PHE A 32 -9.18 -2.17 -8.99
CA PHE A 32 -8.59 -2.04 -10.31
C PHE A 32 -8.58 -0.58 -10.80
N ASP A 33 -9.55 0.22 -10.41
CA ASP A 33 -9.52 1.66 -10.71
C ASP A 33 -8.37 2.35 -9.98
N TYR A 34 -8.19 2.08 -8.69
CA TYR A 34 -7.06 2.59 -7.93
C TYR A 34 -5.73 2.13 -8.52
N ALA A 35 -5.64 0.85 -8.86
CA ALA A 35 -4.43 0.28 -9.45
C ALA A 35 -4.11 0.97 -10.77
N LYS A 36 -5.11 1.24 -11.59
CA LYS A 36 -4.92 1.95 -12.86
C LYS A 36 -4.38 3.36 -12.64
N GLN A 37 -4.95 4.10 -11.70
CA GLN A 37 -4.49 5.46 -11.40
C GLN A 37 -3.05 5.46 -10.90
N LEU A 38 -2.71 4.52 -10.04
CA LEU A 38 -1.35 4.39 -9.53
C LEU A 38 -0.39 3.94 -10.63
N TYR A 39 -0.82 3.02 -11.48
CA TYR A 39 -0.02 2.56 -12.62
C TYR A 39 0.34 3.71 -13.55
N LEU A 40 -0.62 4.57 -13.87
CA LEU A 40 -0.39 5.70 -14.79
C LEU A 40 0.61 6.72 -14.24
N ASN A 41 0.90 6.68 -12.94
CA ASN A 41 1.78 7.64 -12.28
C ASN A 41 3.02 7.00 -11.65
N SER A 42 3.31 5.73 -11.98
CA SER A 42 4.42 4.97 -11.42
C SER A 42 5.24 4.28 -12.50
N LEU A 43 6.25 3.51 -12.08
CA LEU A 43 7.04 2.71 -13.00
C LEU A 43 6.32 1.45 -13.47
N GLY A 44 5.36 0.98 -12.72
CA GLY A 44 4.62 -0.22 -13.06
C GLY A 44 3.85 -0.76 -11.87
N ILE A 45 3.07 -1.81 -12.11
CA ILE A 45 2.19 -2.36 -11.10
C ILE A 45 2.35 -3.88 -11.02
N ARG A 46 2.19 -4.44 -9.84
CA ARG A 46 2.31 -5.87 -9.57
C ARG A 46 1.23 -6.34 -8.61
N ALA A 47 0.80 -7.58 -8.82
CA ALA A 47 -0.06 -8.29 -7.87
C ALA A 47 0.77 -9.45 -7.32
N GLY A 48 1.34 -9.26 -6.13
CA GLY A 48 2.28 -10.23 -5.56
C GLY A 48 1.64 -11.47 -4.96
N GLY A 49 0.38 -11.39 -4.61
CA GLY A 49 -0.36 -12.52 -4.05
C GLY A 49 -0.20 -12.74 -2.55
N SER A 50 0.67 -11.98 -1.89
CA SER A 50 0.86 -12.04 -0.45
C SER A 50 0.98 -10.63 0.12
N ALA A 51 0.00 -10.24 0.92
CA ALA A 51 0.00 -8.92 1.56
C ALA A 51 1.24 -8.74 2.44
N ALA A 52 1.57 -9.75 3.24
CA ALA A 52 2.72 -9.67 4.13
C ALA A 52 4.03 -9.43 3.36
N LEU A 53 4.26 -10.18 2.28
CA LEU A 53 5.45 -10.00 1.47
C LEU A 53 5.45 -8.65 0.76
N ASP A 54 4.32 -8.24 0.22
CA ASP A 54 4.22 -6.97 -0.49
C ASP A 54 4.45 -5.77 0.42
N ILE A 55 3.96 -5.83 1.66
CA ILE A 55 4.21 -4.78 2.64
C ILE A 55 5.68 -4.80 3.08
N CYS A 56 6.28 -5.97 3.23
CA CYS A 56 7.72 -6.05 3.52
C CYS A 56 8.55 -5.44 2.40
N ARG A 57 8.12 -5.58 1.15
CA ARG A 57 8.81 -4.93 0.02
C ARG A 57 8.67 -3.42 0.04
N VAL A 58 7.56 -2.89 0.56
CA VAL A 58 7.45 -1.45 0.82
C VAL A 58 8.46 -1.03 1.89
N ALA A 59 8.54 -1.77 2.97
CA ALA A 59 9.46 -1.47 4.07
C ALA A 59 10.93 -1.50 3.62
N SER A 60 11.28 -2.38 2.68
CA SER A 60 12.64 -2.47 2.16
C SER A 60 12.94 -1.48 1.02
N GLY A 61 11.93 -0.77 0.53
CA GLY A 61 12.08 0.16 -0.58
C GLY A 61 11.98 -0.46 -1.96
N ALA A 62 11.75 -1.77 -2.05
CA ALA A 62 11.61 -2.46 -3.35
C ALA A 62 10.32 -2.04 -4.07
N ASN A 63 9.24 -1.80 -3.33
CA ASN A 63 8.02 -1.20 -3.85
C ASN A 63 7.81 0.14 -3.15
N GLY A 64 7.22 1.10 -3.85
CA GLY A 64 6.89 2.38 -3.24
C GLY A 64 5.56 2.35 -2.49
N VAL A 65 4.62 1.53 -2.96
CA VAL A 65 3.24 1.49 -2.46
C VAL A 65 2.71 0.06 -2.48
N TYR A 66 1.92 -0.27 -1.46
CA TYR A 66 1.04 -1.43 -1.48
C TYR A 66 -0.38 -0.97 -1.11
N ILE A 67 -1.37 -1.42 -1.86
CA ILE A 67 -2.78 -1.10 -1.61
C ILE A 67 -3.65 -2.34 -1.69
N GLU A 68 -4.60 -2.46 -0.77
CA GLU A 68 -5.64 -3.48 -0.78
C GLU A 68 -6.89 -2.93 -0.10
N LEU A 69 -8.07 -3.31 -0.57
CA LEU A 69 -9.33 -2.77 -0.03
C LEU A 69 -9.86 -3.53 1.17
N MET A 70 -9.43 -4.79 1.36
CA MET A 70 -9.95 -5.60 2.47
C MET A 70 -8.82 -6.44 3.05
N LEU A 71 -8.26 -6.00 4.15
CA LEU A 71 -7.20 -6.72 4.86
C LEU A 71 -7.63 -6.97 6.28
N GLN A 72 -7.34 -8.17 6.78
CA GLN A 72 -7.72 -8.55 8.15
C GLN A 72 -6.82 -7.88 9.18
N PRO A 73 -7.34 -7.62 10.40
CA PRO A 73 -6.52 -6.95 11.42
C PRO A 73 -5.16 -7.61 11.70
N TRP A 74 -5.12 -8.94 11.73
CA TRP A 74 -3.85 -9.65 11.99
C TRP A 74 -2.84 -9.47 10.86
N ASP A 75 -3.29 -9.20 9.63
CA ASP A 75 -2.38 -8.97 8.52
C ASP A 75 -1.77 -7.57 8.57
N TYR A 76 -2.55 -6.56 8.88
CA TYR A 76 -2.03 -5.19 8.84
C TYR A 76 -1.43 -4.69 10.14
N ALA A 77 -1.76 -5.33 11.28
CA ALA A 77 -1.20 -4.89 12.56
C ALA A 77 0.31 -5.08 12.61
N ALA A 78 0.79 -6.28 12.27
CA ALA A 78 2.23 -6.56 12.23
C ALA A 78 2.92 -5.74 11.13
N ALA A 79 2.29 -5.65 9.97
CA ALA A 79 2.83 -4.92 8.83
C ALA A 79 2.97 -3.43 9.12
N SER A 80 2.04 -2.86 9.89
CA SER A 80 2.12 -1.45 10.31
C SER A 80 3.40 -1.14 11.04
N LEU A 81 3.79 -2.00 11.97
CA LEU A 81 5.02 -1.81 12.74
C LEU A 81 6.24 -1.83 11.84
N ILE A 82 6.29 -2.78 10.91
CA ILE A 82 7.43 -2.92 10.00
C ILE A 82 7.58 -1.67 9.12
N VAL A 83 6.48 -1.22 8.53
CA VAL A 83 6.51 -0.04 7.65
C VAL A 83 6.86 1.23 8.43
N MET A 84 6.30 1.41 9.61
CA MET A 84 6.58 2.59 10.42
C MET A 84 8.02 2.62 10.90
N GLU A 85 8.58 1.49 11.31
CA GLU A 85 9.98 1.41 11.71
C GLU A 85 10.93 1.68 10.53
N ALA A 86 10.49 1.38 9.31
CA ALA A 86 11.28 1.65 8.10
C ALA A 86 11.08 3.09 7.59
N GLY A 87 10.37 3.93 8.33
CA GLY A 87 10.17 5.34 7.97
C GLY A 87 8.99 5.60 7.05
N GLY A 88 8.14 4.60 6.83
CA GLY A 88 6.96 4.75 5.98
C GLY A 88 5.69 5.05 6.75
N PHE A 89 4.61 5.10 6.02
CA PHE A 89 3.27 5.34 6.56
C PHE A 89 2.35 4.20 6.17
N ILE A 90 1.36 3.95 7.02
CA ILE A 90 0.28 3.02 6.71
C ILE A 90 -1.05 3.65 7.16
N SER A 91 -2.03 3.59 6.29
CA SER A 91 -3.34 4.21 6.51
C SER A 91 -4.42 3.42 5.77
N SER A 92 -5.68 3.85 5.90
CA SER A 92 -6.70 3.39 4.97
C SER A 92 -6.39 3.91 3.56
N ALA A 93 -7.06 3.39 2.56
CA ALA A 93 -6.85 3.84 1.17
C ALA A 93 -7.15 5.33 1.00
N GLU A 94 -8.03 5.88 1.83
CA GLU A 94 -8.41 7.29 1.82
C GLU A 94 -7.50 8.17 2.70
N GLY A 95 -6.49 7.58 3.33
CA GLY A 95 -5.56 8.32 4.18
C GLY A 95 -5.93 8.39 5.65
N GLY A 96 -6.99 7.70 6.05
CA GLY A 96 -7.46 7.70 7.44
C GLY A 96 -6.69 6.73 8.34
N ILE A 97 -6.95 6.80 9.62
CA ILE A 97 -6.29 5.96 10.63
C ILE A 97 -6.86 4.54 10.58
N LEU A 98 -5.98 3.53 10.68
CA LEU A 98 -6.39 2.14 10.82
C LEU A 98 -6.89 1.88 12.24
N THR A 99 -8.02 1.19 12.38
CA THR A 99 -8.63 0.92 13.68
C THR A 99 -8.07 -0.33 14.37
N LEU A 100 -7.50 -1.26 13.61
CA LEU A 100 -6.89 -2.51 14.09
C LEU A 100 -7.90 -3.50 14.71
N ASP A 101 -9.19 -3.25 14.59
CA ASP A 101 -10.24 -4.09 15.18
C ASP A 101 -11.17 -4.74 14.17
N LYS A 102 -11.08 -4.35 12.90
CA LYS A 102 -11.95 -4.87 11.83
C LYS A 102 -11.22 -4.87 10.51
N PRO A 103 -11.68 -5.66 9.53
CA PRO A 103 -11.13 -5.60 8.18
C PRO A 103 -11.30 -4.21 7.58
N CYS A 104 -10.29 -3.74 6.87
CA CYS A 104 -10.36 -2.41 6.24
C CYS A 104 -9.41 -2.33 5.05
N SER A 105 -9.53 -1.23 4.32
CA SER A 105 -8.56 -0.91 3.28
C SER A 105 -7.23 -0.50 3.89
N VAL A 106 -6.14 -0.80 3.19
CA VAL A 106 -4.79 -0.51 3.66
C VAL A 106 -3.98 0.09 2.51
N LEU A 107 -3.30 1.17 2.80
CA LEU A 107 -2.34 1.82 1.92
C LEU A 107 -1.04 1.96 2.70
N ALA A 108 -0.02 1.22 2.28
CA ALA A 108 1.32 1.28 2.88
C ALA A 108 2.29 1.86 1.88
N ALA A 109 3.13 2.80 2.29
CA ALA A 109 4.02 3.49 1.37
C ALA A 109 5.13 4.22 2.11
N GLY A 110 6.21 4.53 1.39
CA GLY A 110 7.15 5.54 1.84
C GLY A 110 6.46 6.89 1.92
N ARG A 111 7.05 7.82 2.64
CA ARG A 111 6.42 9.11 2.96
C ARG A 111 5.94 9.88 1.72
N GLN A 112 6.84 10.05 0.74
CA GLN A 112 6.50 10.82 -0.45
C GLN A 112 5.46 10.10 -1.31
N CYS A 113 5.62 8.79 -1.49
CA CYS A 113 4.64 8.00 -2.22
C CYS A 113 3.27 8.02 -1.55
N TRP A 114 3.23 7.98 -0.21
CA TRP A 114 1.98 8.03 0.53
C TRP A 114 1.23 9.34 0.26
N LYS A 115 1.93 10.46 0.33
CA LYS A 115 1.32 11.77 0.06
C LYS A 115 0.72 11.83 -1.35
N GLU A 116 1.48 11.38 -2.33
CA GLU A 116 1.03 11.40 -3.73
C GLU A 116 -0.13 10.44 -3.97
N ALA A 117 -0.07 9.23 -3.40
CA ALA A 117 -1.12 8.23 -3.55
C ALA A 117 -2.43 8.68 -2.92
N VAL A 118 -2.39 9.20 -1.69
CA VAL A 118 -3.59 9.68 -1.01
C VAL A 118 -4.25 10.81 -1.81
N LYS A 119 -3.46 11.74 -2.31
CA LYS A 119 -3.98 12.83 -3.13
C LYS A 119 -4.62 12.31 -4.41
N LEU A 120 -3.96 11.37 -5.07
CA LEU A 120 -4.42 10.82 -6.34
C LEU A 120 -5.73 10.03 -6.18
N LEU A 121 -5.81 9.19 -5.15
CA LEU A 121 -6.97 8.32 -4.92
C LEU A 121 -8.15 9.06 -4.29
N GLY A 122 -7.92 10.18 -3.65
CA GLY A 122 -8.96 10.99 -3.02
C GLY A 122 -9.65 11.97 -3.96
N GLU A 123 -9.20 12.03 -5.19
CA GLU A 123 -9.79 12.93 -6.18
C GLU A 123 -10.89 12.27 -7.00
#